data_e63fb68251fe94407d9aa22e1298feec
#
_entry.id   e63fb68251fe94407d9aa22e1298feec
#
_cell.length_a   1.000
_cell.length_b   1.000
_cell.length_c   1.000
_cell.angle_alpha   90.00
_cell.angle_beta   90.00
_cell.angle_gamma   90.00
#
_symmetry.space_group_name_H-M   'P 1'
#
loop_
_entity.id
_entity.type
_entity.pdbx_description
1 polymer ?
#
loop_
_entity_poly.entity_id
_entity_poly.type
_entity_poly.pdbx_seq_one_letter_code
_entity_poly.pdbx_strand_id
1 'polypeptide(L)'
;MQLDILNIEGKKTGRTIELPEEIFGVEPNNHVIYLAVKQYLAAQRQGTHKVKTRAEVKGASRKLHKQKGTGGSRKGNIRNPLYKGGGTIFGPKPHSYDFKLNRKVKDVAKISALSTKAKENSIIIIEDINLDTPKTKQFQSILKNLNINVGGKKTLVVLPEYNDNVYLSLRNIPTVDGTVLSDVNTYEIMNSNYLVFTESAAKIFTEETADIVEA
;
A
#
# COMPACT_ATOMS: atom_id res chain seq x y z
N MET A 1 -14.82 1.15 -21.81
CA MET A 1 -15.09 2.47 -21.21
C MET A 1 -14.26 3.53 -21.93
N GLN A 2 -14.89 4.62 -22.44
CA GLN A 2 -14.14 5.69 -23.13
C GLN A 2 -13.86 6.84 -22.18
N LEU A 3 -12.62 7.34 -22.17
CA LEU A 3 -12.19 8.49 -21.39
C LEU A 3 -11.47 9.52 -22.28
N ASP A 4 -11.71 10.80 -21.99
CA ASP A 4 -11.02 11.91 -22.67
C ASP A 4 -9.60 12.08 -22.10
N ILE A 5 -8.65 12.35 -22.98
CA ILE A 5 -7.29 12.71 -22.59
C ILE A 5 -7.25 14.21 -22.30
N LEU A 6 -6.75 14.56 -21.10
CA LEU A 6 -6.55 15.94 -20.69
C LEU A 6 -5.09 16.38 -20.93
N ASN A 7 -4.90 17.65 -21.26
CA ASN A 7 -3.56 18.22 -21.31
C ASN A 7 -3.11 18.69 -19.91
N ILE A 8 -1.87 19.16 -19.80
CA ILE A 8 -1.27 19.68 -18.55
C ILE A 8 -2.08 20.88 -17.98
N GLU A 9 -2.85 21.58 -18.83
CA GLU A 9 -3.73 22.69 -18.42
C GLU A 9 -5.12 22.21 -17.96
N GLY A 10 -5.42 20.93 -17.98
CA GLY A 10 -6.72 20.36 -17.62
C GLY A 10 -7.80 20.48 -18.69
N LYS A 11 -7.43 20.86 -19.92
CA LYS A 11 -8.36 20.96 -21.06
C LYS A 11 -8.39 19.64 -21.83
N LYS A 12 -9.54 19.29 -22.41
CA LYS A 12 -9.68 18.12 -23.28
C LYS A 12 -8.89 18.32 -24.57
N THR A 13 -8.07 17.34 -24.93
CA THR A 13 -7.26 17.36 -26.16
C THR A 13 -8.04 16.97 -27.41
N GLY A 14 -9.29 16.47 -27.26
CA GLY A 14 -10.09 15.90 -28.34
C GLY A 14 -9.70 14.45 -28.69
N ARG A 15 -8.71 13.88 -28.02
CA ARG A 15 -8.35 12.46 -28.14
C ARG A 15 -9.03 11.67 -27.02
N THR A 16 -9.46 10.46 -27.34
CA THR A 16 -10.09 9.53 -26.39
C THR A 16 -9.31 8.20 -26.35
N ILE A 17 -9.29 7.55 -25.20
CA ILE A 17 -8.76 6.19 -25.04
C ILE A 17 -9.90 5.29 -24.62
N GLU A 18 -9.96 4.09 -25.22
CA GLU A 18 -10.88 3.03 -24.82
C GLU A 18 -10.19 2.09 -23.84
N LEU A 19 -10.63 2.13 -22.57
CA LEU A 19 -10.18 1.19 -21.56
C LEU A 19 -10.93 -0.11 -21.69
N PRO A 20 -10.25 -1.29 -21.64
CA PRO A 20 -10.86 -2.59 -21.83
C PRO A 20 -11.87 -2.92 -20.72
N GLU A 21 -13.05 -3.44 -21.12
CA GLU A 21 -14.12 -3.81 -20.19
C GLU A 21 -13.74 -5.00 -19.32
N GLU A 22 -12.84 -5.86 -19.78
CA GLU A 22 -12.32 -7.01 -19.04
C GLU A 22 -11.55 -6.61 -17.77
N ILE A 23 -11.00 -5.40 -17.72
CA ILE A 23 -10.25 -4.88 -16.57
C ILE A 23 -11.08 -3.86 -15.80
N PHE A 24 -11.76 -2.95 -16.49
CA PHE A 24 -12.44 -1.80 -15.87
C PHE A 24 -13.96 -1.97 -15.75
N GLY A 25 -14.56 -2.95 -16.44
CA GLY A 25 -16.00 -3.21 -16.46
C GLY A 25 -16.46 -4.33 -15.53
N VAL A 26 -15.57 -5.05 -14.89
CA VAL A 26 -15.87 -6.24 -14.06
C VAL A 26 -16.64 -5.87 -12.80
N GLU A 27 -17.51 -6.76 -12.33
CA GLU A 27 -18.17 -6.58 -11.03
C GLU A 27 -17.15 -6.76 -9.89
N PRO A 28 -16.95 -5.74 -9.03
CA PRO A 28 -15.93 -5.77 -8.00
C PRO A 28 -16.20 -6.81 -6.92
N ASN A 29 -15.20 -7.61 -6.57
CA ASN A 29 -15.25 -8.53 -5.46
C ASN A 29 -14.58 -7.91 -4.21
N ASN A 30 -15.37 -7.33 -3.33
CA ASN A 30 -14.89 -6.64 -2.13
C ASN A 30 -14.13 -7.56 -1.16
N HIS A 31 -14.47 -8.85 -1.10
CA HIS A 31 -13.77 -9.78 -0.22
C HIS A 31 -12.34 -10.03 -0.68
N VAL A 32 -12.13 -10.16 -1.99
CA VAL A 32 -10.78 -10.39 -2.55
C VAL A 32 -9.91 -9.13 -2.40
N ILE A 33 -10.50 -7.94 -2.60
CA ILE A 33 -9.83 -6.65 -2.33
C ILE A 33 -9.39 -6.60 -0.85
N TYR A 34 -10.28 -6.93 0.09
CA TYR A 34 -9.96 -6.97 1.52
C TYR A 34 -8.79 -7.91 1.83
N LEU A 35 -8.76 -9.12 1.25
CA LEU A 35 -7.68 -10.07 1.47
C LEU A 35 -6.33 -9.55 0.96
N ALA A 36 -6.31 -8.91 -0.23
CA ALA A 36 -5.10 -8.35 -0.81
C ALA A 36 -4.56 -7.17 0.03
N VAL A 37 -5.42 -6.25 0.46
CA VAL A 37 -5.06 -5.12 1.33
C VAL A 37 -4.57 -5.63 2.69
N LYS A 38 -5.24 -6.62 3.27
CA LYS A 38 -4.82 -7.24 4.54
C LYS A 38 -3.44 -7.87 4.43
N GLN A 39 -3.18 -8.60 3.35
CA GLN A 39 -1.87 -9.21 3.10
C GLN A 39 -0.78 -8.15 2.98
N TYR A 40 -1.01 -7.09 2.20
CA TYR A 40 -0.06 -6.00 2.01
C TYR A 40 0.29 -5.31 3.34
N LEU A 41 -0.71 -4.94 4.13
CA LEU A 41 -0.50 -4.30 5.43
C LEU A 41 0.16 -5.23 6.45
N ALA A 42 -0.15 -6.53 6.41
CA ALA A 42 0.48 -7.52 7.27
C ALA A 42 1.97 -7.72 6.93
N ALA A 43 2.32 -7.71 5.63
CA ALA A 43 3.71 -7.83 5.19
C ALA A 43 4.60 -6.64 5.60
N GLN A 44 4.02 -5.45 5.83
CA GLN A 44 4.75 -4.28 6.32
C GLN A 44 5.13 -4.37 7.81
N ARG A 45 4.52 -5.30 8.56
CA ARG A 45 4.77 -5.44 10.00
C ARG A 45 6.03 -6.25 10.27
N GLN A 46 6.97 -5.69 10.99
CA GLN A 46 8.21 -6.39 11.37
C GLN A 46 8.02 -7.43 12.47
N GLY A 47 7.03 -7.26 13.35
CA GLY A 47 6.71 -8.21 14.42
C GLY A 47 7.80 -8.39 15.47
N THR A 48 8.62 -7.37 15.73
CA THR A 48 9.79 -7.42 16.63
C THR A 48 9.46 -7.32 18.12
N HIS A 49 8.18 -7.20 18.48
CA HIS A 49 7.74 -7.09 19.87
C HIS A 49 8.12 -8.35 20.67
N LYS A 50 8.72 -8.15 21.82
CA LYS A 50 9.20 -9.21 22.71
C LYS A 50 9.10 -8.80 24.15
N VAL A 51 8.71 -9.72 25.02
CA VAL A 51 8.84 -9.59 26.47
C VAL A 51 9.96 -10.48 26.99
N LYS A 52 10.60 -10.08 28.08
CA LYS A 52 11.62 -10.88 28.72
C LYS A 52 10.98 -11.98 29.55
N THR A 53 11.33 -13.22 29.26
CA THR A 53 10.99 -14.39 30.07
C THR A 53 11.82 -14.43 31.35
N ARG A 54 11.46 -15.28 32.30
CA ARG A 54 12.20 -15.42 33.56
C ARG A 54 13.67 -15.81 33.38
N ALA A 55 14.04 -16.42 32.26
CA ALA A 55 15.41 -16.78 31.93
C ALA A 55 16.21 -15.54 31.43
N GLU A 56 15.56 -14.57 30.80
CA GLU A 56 16.17 -13.41 30.19
C GLU A 56 16.22 -12.18 31.12
N VAL A 57 15.35 -12.15 32.15
CA VAL A 57 15.35 -11.04 33.12
C VAL A 57 16.63 -11.11 33.94
N LYS A 58 17.31 -9.95 34.07
CA LYS A 58 18.49 -9.79 34.90
C LYS A 58 18.09 -9.93 36.41
N GLY A 59 18.78 -10.77 37.16
CA GLY A 59 18.52 -10.94 38.56
C GLY A 59 19.21 -12.21 39.08
N ALA A 60 19.28 -12.38 40.42
CA ALA A 60 19.90 -13.52 41.04
C ALA A 60 19.14 -14.83 40.72
N SER A 61 19.87 -15.87 40.36
CA SER A 61 19.32 -17.24 40.17
C SER A 61 19.17 -17.97 41.48
N ARG A 62 19.80 -17.45 42.53
CA ARG A 62 19.80 -18.08 43.87
C ARG A 62 18.39 -18.08 44.44
N LYS A 63 18.08 -19.14 45.22
CA LYS A 63 16.88 -19.21 46.03
C LYS A 63 16.89 -18.11 47.10
N LEU A 64 15.76 -17.41 47.28
CA LEU A 64 15.69 -16.24 48.17
C LEU A 64 15.91 -16.61 49.65
N HIS A 65 15.40 -17.74 50.11
CA HIS A 65 15.63 -18.24 51.48
C HIS A 65 15.47 -19.76 51.56
N LYS A 66 15.81 -20.32 52.72
CA LYS A 66 15.76 -21.75 53.01
C LYS A 66 14.36 -22.32 52.79
N GLN A 67 14.26 -23.61 52.46
CA GLN A 67 13.01 -24.31 52.15
C GLN A 67 12.04 -24.37 53.35
N LYS A 68 12.59 -24.49 54.58
CA LYS A 68 11.84 -24.58 55.84
C LYS A 68 12.49 -23.69 56.90
N GLY A 69 11.77 -23.37 57.99
CA GLY A 69 12.30 -22.65 59.15
C GLY A 69 12.28 -21.11 59.01
N THR A 70 11.59 -20.54 57.99
CA THR A 70 11.52 -19.07 57.78
C THR A 70 10.17 -18.46 58.14
N GLY A 71 9.18 -19.26 58.53
CA GLY A 71 7.81 -18.78 58.85
C GLY A 71 7.03 -18.24 57.65
N GLY A 72 7.64 -18.10 56.48
CA GLY A 72 7.02 -17.52 55.28
C GLY A 72 6.77 -18.57 54.18
N SER A 73 6.16 -18.14 53.09
CA SER A 73 5.89 -18.99 51.92
C SER A 73 7.19 -19.48 51.27
N ARG A 74 7.15 -20.68 50.70
CA ARG A 74 8.28 -21.25 49.91
C ARG A 74 8.52 -20.42 48.67
N LYS A 75 9.70 -19.89 48.51
CA LYS A 75 10.06 -19.00 47.37
C LYS A 75 11.20 -19.60 46.57
N GLY A 76 11.14 -19.43 45.26
CA GLY A 76 12.22 -19.73 44.32
C GLY A 76 13.18 -18.53 44.15
N ASN A 77 13.57 -18.24 42.93
CA ASN A 77 14.41 -17.10 42.62
C ASN A 77 13.56 -15.81 42.39
N ILE A 78 14.21 -14.67 42.43
CA ILE A 78 13.57 -13.36 42.31
C ILE A 78 13.00 -13.09 40.89
N ARG A 79 13.45 -13.83 39.88
CA ARG A 79 13.00 -13.69 38.50
C ARG A 79 11.62 -14.34 38.24
N ASN A 80 11.01 -14.96 39.25
CA ASN A 80 9.71 -15.59 39.13
C ASN A 80 8.66 -14.55 38.71
N PRO A 81 7.76 -14.86 37.76
CA PRO A 81 6.71 -13.96 37.29
C PRO A 81 5.74 -13.48 38.38
N LEU A 82 5.66 -14.17 39.53
CA LEU A 82 4.86 -13.71 40.68
C LEU A 82 5.46 -12.51 41.41
N TYR A 83 6.74 -12.18 41.15
CA TYR A 83 7.39 -11.03 41.77
C TYR A 83 7.30 -9.79 40.90
N LYS A 84 7.23 -8.63 41.56
CA LYS A 84 7.37 -7.34 40.90
C LYS A 84 8.78 -7.26 40.28
N GLY A 85 8.84 -7.02 38.97
CA GLY A 85 10.09 -7.06 38.21
C GLY A 85 10.54 -8.44 37.76
N GLY A 86 9.74 -9.49 37.98
CA GLY A 86 9.99 -10.84 37.45
C GLY A 86 9.70 -10.95 35.95
N GLY A 87 9.99 -12.13 35.37
CA GLY A 87 9.75 -12.37 33.94
C GLY A 87 8.26 -12.51 33.60
N THR A 88 7.89 -12.17 32.39
CA THR A 88 6.53 -12.34 31.88
C THR A 88 6.29 -13.75 31.37
N ILE A 89 5.13 -14.34 31.70
CA ILE A 89 4.64 -15.61 31.15
C ILE A 89 3.66 -15.30 30.02
N PHE A 90 3.66 -16.13 28.97
CA PHE A 90 2.76 -16.03 27.83
C PHE A 90 2.76 -14.65 27.13
N GLY A 91 3.82 -13.89 27.28
CA GLY A 91 3.96 -12.62 26.56
C GLY A 91 4.32 -12.81 25.09
N PRO A 92 4.22 -11.75 24.29
CA PRO A 92 4.51 -11.81 22.88
C PRO A 92 5.96 -12.18 22.60
N LYS A 93 6.15 -12.98 21.56
CA LYS A 93 7.46 -13.33 20.99
C LYS A 93 7.52 -12.79 19.56
N PRO A 94 8.71 -12.43 19.05
CA PRO A 94 8.86 -12.03 17.67
C PRO A 94 8.34 -13.11 16.72
N HIS A 95 7.48 -12.69 15.77
CA HIS A 95 6.97 -13.58 14.72
C HIS A 95 6.63 -12.75 13.48
N SER A 96 6.68 -13.38 12.32
CA SER A 96 6.20 -12.76 11.08
C SER A 96 4.68 -12.70 11.05
N TYR A 97 4.15 -11.62 10.49
CA TYR A 97 2.72 -11.45 10.20
C TYR A 97 2.39 -11.76 8.75
N ASP A 98 3.41 -12.02 7.93
CA ASP A 98 3.23 -12.26 6.51
C ASP A 98 2.49 -13.58 6.27
N PHE A 99 1.55 -13.55 5.31
CA PHE A 99 0.85 -14.72 4.82
C PHE A 99 0.75 -14.67 3.29
N LYS A 100 0.80 -15.81 2.65
CA LYS A 100 0.80 -15.94 1.20
C LYS A 100 -0.63 -15.93 0.65
N LEU A 101 -0.84 -15.15 -0.41
CA LEU A 101 -2.02 -15.22 -1.28
C LEU A 101 -1.63 -15.80 -2.64
N ASN A 102 -2.52 -16.56 -3.24
CA ASN A 102 -2.35 -17.09 -4.59
C ASN A 102 -2.30 -15.96 -5.62
N ARG A 103 -1.49 -16.12 -6.68
CA ARG A 103 -1.32 -15.11 -7.73
C ARG A 103 -2.66 -14.72 -8.37
N LYS A 104 -3.46 -15.68 -8.81
CA LYS A 104 -4.79 -15.43 -9.41
C LYS A 104 -5.72 -14.62 -8.50
N VAL A 105 -5.64 -14.79 -7.17
CA VAL A 105 -6.42 -13.99 -6.20
C VAL A 105 -5.94 -12.54 -6.18
N LYS A 106 -4.63 -12.29 -6.26
CA LYS A 106 -4.08 -10.93 -6.34
C LYS A 106 -4.48 -10.24 -7.65
N ASP A 107 -4.47 -10.96 -8.76
CA ASP A 107 -4.86 -10.44 -10.08
C ASP A 107 -6.35 -10.04 -10.08
N VAL A 108 -7.24 -10.92 -9.60
CA VAL A 108 -8.67 -10.61 -9.42
C VAL A 108 -8.88 -9.42 -8.48
N ALA A 109 -8.07 -9.27 -7.41
CA ALA A 109 -8.14 -8.14 -6.50
C ALA A 109 -7.76 -6.82 -7.20
N LYS A 110 -6.70 -6.83 -8.02
CA LYS A 110 -6.24 -5.66 -8.79
C LYS A 110 -7.30 -5.21 -9.81
N ILE A 111 -7.84 -6.16 -10.58
CA ILE A 111 -8.95 -5.92 -11.53
C ILE A 111 -10.18 -5.35 -10.81
N SER A 112 -10.61 -5.97 -9.71
CA SER A 112 -11.75 -5.48 -8.91
C SER A 112 -11.54 -4.08 -8.37
N ALA A 113 -10.32 -3.72 -7.95
CA ALA A 113 -9.99 -2.39 -7.47
C ALA A 113 -10.04 -1.34 -8.59
N LEU A 114 -9.50 -1.66 -9.79
CA LEU A 114 -9.57 -0.79 -10.97
C LEU A 114 -11.01 -0.57 -11.42
N SER A 115 -11.83 -1.64 -11.47
CA SER A 115 -13.25 -1.55 -11.81
C SER A 115 -14.03 -0.71 -10.80
N THR A 116 -13.69 -0.76 -9.50
CA THR A 116 -14.30 0.11 -8.50
C THR A 116 -14.00 1.57 -8.80
N LYS A 117 -12.73 1.91 -9.11
CA LYS A 117 -12.33 3.27 -9.45
C LYS A 117 -12.96 3.78 -10.76
N ALA A 118 -13.16 2.89 -11.72
CA ALA A 118 -13.87 3.21 -12.96
C ALA A 118 -15.35 3.53 -12.69
N LYS A 119 -16.05 2.73 -11.87
CA LYS A 119 -17.44 2.99 -11.46
C LYS A 119 -17.61 4.30 -10.67
N GLU A 120 -16.61 4.68 -9.87
CA GLU A 120 -16.58 5.94 -9.13
C GLU A 120 -16.24 7.15 -10.00
N ASN A 121 -15.94 7.00 -11.31
CA ASN A 121 -15.44 8.04 -12.20
C ASN A 121 -14.22 8.78 -11.62
N SER A 122 -13.34 8.06 -10.94
CA SER A 122 -12.17 8.60 -10.27
C SER A 122 -10.86 8.39 -11.06
N ILE A 123 -10.97 7.91 -12.30
CA ILE A 123 -9.86 7.73 -13.24
C ILE A 123 -9.75 8.95 -14.15
N ILE A 124 -8.55 9.51 -14.24
CA ILE A 124 -8.22 10.65 -15.08
C ILE A 124 -7.05 10.24 -16.00
N ILE A 125 -7.14 10.55 -17.28
CA ILE A 125 -6.06 10.33 -18.24
C ILE A 125 -5.47 11.67 -18.64
N ILE A 126 -4.14 11.78 -18.55
CA ILE A 126 -3.38 12.98 -18.90
C ILE A 126 -2.35 12.66 -19.97
N GLU A 127 -1.98 13.64 -20.78
CA GLU A 127 -0.81 13.54 -21.67
C GLU A 127 0.46 13.15 -20.90
N ASP A 128 1.45 12.59 -21.59
CA ASP A 128 2.71 12.21 -20.97
C ASP A 128 3.42 13.44 -20.39
N ILE A 129 3.81 13.31 -19.12
CA ILE A 129 4.43 14.39 -18.35
C ILE A 129 5.94 14.35 -18.58
N ASN A 130 6.45 15.29 -19.35
CA ASN A 130 7.88 15.49 -19.54
C ASN A 130 8.34 16.76 -18.81
N LEU A 131 9.19 16.59 -17.82
CA LEU A 131 9.80 17.69 -17.06
C LEU A 131 11.31 17.70 -17.27
N ASP A 132 11.86 18.79 -17.80
CA ASP A 132 13.30 18.96 -17.99
C ASP A 132 14.03 19.06 -16.65
N THR A 133 13.39 19.65 -15.65
CA THR A 133 13.93 19.82 -14.29
C THR A 133 12.87 19.46 -13.25
N PRO A 134 13.26 18.79 -12.14
CA PRO A 134 12.31 18.43 -11.09
C PRO A 134 11.86 19.67 -10.31
N LYS A 135 10.57 20.01 -10.41
CA LYS A 135 9.96 21.17 -9.73
C LYS A 135 8.59 20.84 -9.16
N THR A 136 8.46 20.83 -7.84
CA THR A 136 7.19 20.57 -7.14
C THR A 136 6.09 21.57 -7.47
N LYS A 137 6.43 22.85 -7.67
CA LYS A 137 5.45 23.90 -8.02
C LYS A 137 4.77 23.64 -9.38
N GLN A 138 5.54 23.17 -10.38
CA GLN A 138 4.98 22.81 -11.68
C GLN A 138 4.01 21.65 -11.55
N PHE A 139 4.37 20.60 -10.81
CA PHE A 139 3.51 19.45 -10.58
C PHE A 139 2.23 19.83 -9.80
N GLN A 140 2.34 20.70 -8.79
CA GLN A 140 1.17 21.22 -8.08
C GLN A 140 0.23 22.03 -8.99
N SER A 141 0.77 22.82 -9.96
CA SER A 141 -0.08 23.53 -10.90
C SER A 141 -0.82 22.56 -11.83
N ILE A 142 -0.19 21.48 -12.30
CA ILE A 142 -0.85 20.43 -13.08
C ILE A 142 -2.04 19.84 -12.31
N LEU A 143 -1.82 19.43 -11.06
CA LEU A 143 -2.89 18.86 -10.23
C LEU A 143 -4.05 19.84 -9.99
N LYS A 144 -3.75 21.13 -9.78
CA LYS A 144 -4.78 22.17 -9.66
C LYS A 144 -5.59 22.33 -10.94
N ASN A 145 -4.93 22.31 -12.09
CA ASN A 145 -5.59 22.40 -13.40
C ASN A 145 -6.53 21.19 -13.64
N LEU A 146 -6.17 20.02 -13.12
CA LEU A 146 -7.01 18.82 -13.15
C LEU A 146 -8.16 18.85 -12.11
N ASN A 147 -8.35 19.96 -11.39
CA ASN A 147 -9.31 20.09 -10.29
C ASN A 147 -9.10 19.08 -9.14
N ILE A 148 -7.87 18.57 -8.98
CA ILE A 148 -7.52 17.69 -7.89
C ILE A 148 -7.10 18.54 -6.69
N ASN A 149 -7.85 18.43 -5.59
CA ASN A 149 -7.52 19.16 -4.36
C ASN A 149 -6.34 18.50 -3.64
N VAL A 150 -5.17 19.08 -3.80
CA VAL A 150 -3.88 18.59 -3.24
C VAL A 150 -3.87 18.52 -1.69
N GLY A 151 -4.80 19.20 -1.01
CA GLY A 151 -4.85 19.22 0.47
C GLY A 151 -5.80 18.20 1.11
N GLY A 152 -6.67 17.55 0.35
CA GLY A 152 -7.75 16.75 0.92
C GLY A 152 -7.90 15.33 0.37
N LYS A 153 -7.46 15.09 -0.84
CA LYS A 153 -7.67 13.79 -1.51
C LYS A 153 -6.35 13.20 -2.00
N LYS A 154 -6.15 11.93 -1.71
CA LYS A 154 -4.97 11.19 -2.18
C LYS A 154 -5.07 10.91 -3.67
N THR A 155 -3.98 11.09 -4.38
CA THR A 155 -3.88 10.88 -5.83
C THR A 155 -2.71 9.95 -6.12
N LEU A 156 -2.96 8.92 -6.91
CA LEU A 156 -1.93 8.04 -7.43
C LEU A 156 -1.68 8.36 -8.90
N VAL A 157 -0.45 8.71 -9.22
CA VAL A 157 -0.01 8.97 -10.59
C VAL A 157 0.71 7.73 -11.10
N VAL A 158 0.23 7.18 -12.21
CA VAL A 158 0.76 5.97 -12.81
C VAL A 158 1.47 6.31 -14.12
N LEU A 159 2.75 5.98 -14.17
CA LEU A 159 3.64 6.20 -15.31
C LEU A 159 3.88 4.87 -16.04
N PRO A 160 4.18 4.89 -17.36
CA PRO A 160 4.55 3.68 -18.09
C PRO A 160 5.91 3.14 -17.61
N GLU A 161 6.88 4.03 -17.47
CA GLU A 161 8.24 3.76 -17.02
C GLU A 161 8.68 4.76 -15.95
N TYR A 162 9.75 4.43 -15.24
CA TYR A 162 10.28 5.29 -14.19
C TYR A 162 10.94 6.55 -14.77
N ASN A 163 10.46 7.72 -14.33
CA ASN A 163 11.01 9.03 -14.68
C ASN A 163 11.43 9.79 -13.43
N ASP A 164 12.75 9.95 -13.25
CA ASP A 164 13.35 10.61 -12.09
C ASP A 164 12.81 12.03 -11.86
N ASN A 165 12.69 12.82 -12.91
CA ASN A 165 12.28 14.22 -12.81
C ASN A 165 10.82 14.34 -12.34
N VAL A 166 9.95 13.46 -12.84
CA VAL A 166 8.55 13.41 -12.43
C VAL A 166 8.45 12.92 -10.98
N TYR A 167 9.13 11.83 -10.64
CA TYR A 167 9.11 11.26 -9.30
C TYR A 167 9.63 12.25 -8.24
N LEU A 168 10.74 12.93 -8.50
CA LEU A 168 11.30 13.95 -7.60
C LEU A 168 10.35 15.15 -7.43
N SER A 169 9.57 15.48 -8.48
CA SER A 169 8.61 16.59 -8.45
C SER A 169 7.37 16.28 -7.60
N LEU A 170 6.93 15.02 -7.53
CA LEU A 170 5.71 14.63 -6.83
C LEU A 170 5.94 14.14 -5.39
N ARG A 171 7.07 13.46 -5.10
CA ARG A 171 7.30 12.78 -3.80
C ARG A 171 7.23 13.68 -2.57
N ASN A 172 7.48 15.00 -2.71
CA ASN A 172 7.38 15.94 -1.60
C ASN A 172 5.95 16.38 -1.29
N ILE A 173 4.98 15.98 -2.09
CA ILE A 173 3.57 16.33 -1.90
C ILE A 173 2.89 15.20 -1.12
N PRO A 174 2.46 15.42 0.13
CA PRO A 174 2.05 14.33 1.04
C PRO A 174 0.79 13.57 0.60
N THR A 175 0.00 14.14 -0.30
CA THR A 175 -1.24 13.53 -0.82
C THR A 175 -1.08 12.89 -2.20
N VAL A 176 0.12 12.95 -2.77
CA VAL A 176 0.39 12.44 -4.12
C VAL A 176 1.45 11.36 -4.02
N ASP A 177 1.18 10.25 -4.66
CA ASP A 177 2.13 9.17 -4.83
C ASP A 177 2.30 8.85 -6.31
N GLY A 178 3.47 8.37 -6.71
CA GLY A 178 3.77 8.02 -8.08
C GLY A 178 4.36 6.63 -8.19
N THR A 179 3.81 5.86 -9.10
CA THR A 179 4.25 4.49 -9.32
C THR A 179 4.33 4.17 -10.82
N VAL A 180 5.09 3.14 -11.15
CA VAL A 180 5.14 2.57 -12.51
C VAL A 180 4.01 1.56 -12.64
N LEU A 181 3.46 1.41 -13.83
CA LEU A 181 2.32 0.54 -14.10
C LEU A 181 2.56 -0.92 -13.64
N SER A 182 3.80 -1.44 -13.81
CA SER A 182 4.18 -2.78 -13.35
C SER A 182 4.05 -2.97 -11.84
N ASP A 183 4.31 -1.92 -11.07
CA ASP A 183 4.42 -1.98 -9.61
C ASP A 183 3.13 -1.60 -8.89
N VAL A 184 2.13 -1.09 -9.63
CA VAL A 184 0.82 -0.73 -9.08
C VAL A 184 0.23 -1.91 -8.31
N ASN A 185 -0.12 -1.69 -7.05
CA ASN A 185 -0.72 -2.69 -6.18
C ASN A 185 -2.15 -2.31 -5.75
N THR A 186 -2.92 -3.32 -5.32
CA THR A 186 -4.32 -3.14 -4.90
C THR A 186 -4.48 -2.15 -3.74
N TYR A 187 -3.51 -2.09 -2.83
CA TYR A 187 -3.56 -1.17 -1.69
C TYR A 187 -3.46 0.29 -2.14
N GLU A 188 -2.52 0.62 -3.03
CA GLU A 188 -2.32 1.98 -3.55
C GLU A 188 -3.55 2.45 -4.34
N ILE A 189 -4.12 1.58 -5.19
CA ILE A 189 -5.35 1.87 -5.93
C ILE A 189 -6.49 2.24 -4.96
N MET A 190 -6.71 1.43 -3.93
CA MET A 190 -7.81 1.65 -2.97
C MET A 190 -7.54 2.80 -2.01
N ASN A 191 -6.28 3.07 -1.66
CA ASN A 191 -5.89 4.17 -0.77
C ASN A 191 -5.98 5.55 -1.44
N SER A 192 -5.89 5.60 -2.78
CA SER A 192 -6.05 6.82 -3.56
C SER A 192 -7.52 7.15 -3.83
N ASN A 193 -7.86 8.44 -3.84
CA ASN A 193 -9.17 8.92 -4.27
C ASN A 193 -9.22 9.07 -5.81
N TYR A 194 -8.14 9.54 -6.41
CA TYR A 194 -7.99 9.68 -7.85
C TYR A 194 -6.82 8.84 -8.37
N LEU A 195 -7.05 8.20 -9.52
CA LEU A 195 -6.01 7.53 -10.30
C LEU A 195 -5.75 8.39 -11.55
N VAL A 196 -4.53 8.84 -11.70
CA VAL A 196 -4.10 9.62 -12.86
C VAL A 196 -3.17 8.74 -13.69
N PHE A 197 -3.62 8.33 -14.86
CA PHE A 197 -2.80 7.60 -15.83
C PHE A 197 -2.23 8.56 -16.86
N THR A 198 -0.97 8.39 -17.22
CA THR A 198 -0.43 9.03 -18.41
C THR A 198 -0.97 8.32 -19.67
N GLU A 199 -1.00 9.02 -20.79
CA GLU A 199 -1.50 8.48 -22.07
C GLU A 199 -0.78 7.19 -22.45
N SER A 200 0.55 7.16 -22.34
CA SER A 200 1.35 5.98 -22.62
C SER A 200 1.06 4.82 -21.67
N ALA A 201 0.87 5.09 -20.37
CA ALA A 201 0.51 4.04 -19.40
C ALA A 201 -0.90 3.48 -19.68
N ALA A 202 -1.84 4.32 -20.11
CA ALA A 202 -3.19 3.87 -20.45
C ALA A 202 -3.22 3.04 -21.74
N LYS A 203 -2.35 3.32 -22.72
CA LYS A 203 -2.23 2.54 -23.95
C LYS A 203 -1.75 1.11 -23.70
N ILE A 204 -0.88 0.89 -22.72
CA ILE A 204 -0.40 -0.46 -22.37
C ILE A 204 -1.56 -1.39 -22.01
N PHE A 205 -2.59 -0.90 -21.31
CA PHE A 205 -3.78 -1.73 -21.02
C PHE A 205 -4.54 -2.14 -22.29
N THR A 206 -4.54 -1.32 -23.34
CA THR A 206 -5.21 -1.66 -24.61
C THR A 206 -4.38 -2.62 -25.43
N GLU A 207 -3.05 -2.55 -25.39
CA GLU A 207 -2.14 -3.45 -26.10
C GLU A 207 -2.09 -4.83 -25.44
N GLU A 208 -1.95 -4.91 -24.09
CA GLU A 208 -1.95 -6.20 -23.37
C GLU A 208 -3.24 -6.99 -23.56
N THR A 209 -4.39 -6.33 -23.70
CA THR A 209 -5.65 -7.04 -23.99
C THR A 209 -5.77 -7.49 -25.43
N ALA A 210 -5.16 -6.81 -26.40
CA ALA A 210 -5.12 -7.25 -27.79
C ALA A 210 -4.31 -8.54 -27.94
N ASP A 211 -3.15 -8.63 -27.27
CA ASP A 211 -2.29 -9.82 -27.29
C ASP A 211 -2.95 -11.06 -26.64
N ILE A 212 -3.85 -10.87 -25.66
CA ILE A 212 -4.59 -11.97 -25.02
C ILE A 212 -5.71 -12.49 -25.90
N VAL A 213 -6.30 -11.65 -26.75
CA VAL A 213 -7.40 -12.02 -27.64
C VAL A 213 -6.90 -12.74 -28.91
N GLU A 214 -5.64 -12.47 -29.33
CA GLU A 214 -5.02 -13.12 -30.49
C GLU A 214 -4.27 -14.43 -30.16
N ALA A 215 -4.13 -14.82 -28.89
CA ALA A 215 -3.46 -16.04 -28.42
C ALA A 215 -4.46 -17.12 -27.97
#